data_c99f98331062a5345e5f426c324a51b5
#
_entry.id   c99f98331062a5345e5f426c324a51b5
#
_cell.length_a   1.000
_cell.length_b   1.000
_cell.length_c   1.000
_cell.angle_alpha   90.00
_cell.angle_beta   90.00
_cell.angle_gamma   90.00
#
_symmetry.space_group_name_H-M   'P 1'
#
loop_
_entity.id
_entity.type
_entity.pdbx_description
1 polymer ?
#
loop_
_entity_poly.entity_id
_entity_poly.type
_entity_poly.pdbx_seq_one_letter_code
_entity_poly.pdbx_strand_id
1 'polypeptide(L)'
;MGEKMSVREQAEAARAASRRLAAISAGVKNTALIAMAEALTDGAPEILEANTKDWENARERGMKAAFLDRLRLDEGRLAAMAEGLRQTAALPDPIGEGLSATVRPNGLEIRQVRVPLGVVGIVYEARPNVTAD
;
A
#
# COMPACT_ATOMS: atom_id res chain seq x y z
N MET A 1 21.03 1.23 -16.81
CA MET A 1 20.86 1.27 -15.35
C MET A 1 20.14 2.57 -15.05
N GLY A 2 18.81 2.53 -14.85
CA GLY A 2 18.03 3.75 -14.64
C GLY A 2 18.46 4.46 -13.37
N GLU A 3 18.61 5.77 -13.45
CA GLU A 3 18.95 6.62 -12.31
C GLU A 3 17.87 6.45 -11.22
N LYS A 4 18.27 6.06 -10.01
CA LYS A 4 17.31 5.87 -8.91
C LYS A 4 16.78 7.24 -8.49
N MET A 5 15.47 7.43 -8.58
CA MET A 5 14.80 8.63 -8.07
C MET A 5 15.17 8.87 -6.60
N SER A 6 15.49 10.10 -6.27
CA SER A 6 15.69 10.52 -4.88
C SER A 6 14.37 10.39 -4.09
N VAL A 7 14.45 10.30 -2.76
CA VAL A 7 13.26 10.28 -1.88
C VAL A 7 12.39 11.51 -2.10
N ARG A 8 13.00 12.66 -2.38
CA ARG A 8 12.29 13.92 -2.65
C ARG A 8 11.47 13.81 -3.94
N GLU A 9 12.08 13.35 -5.02
CA GLU A 9 11.39 13.16 -6.31
C GLU A 9 10.26 12.15 -6.20
N GLN A 10 10.46 11.06 -5.44
CA GLN A 10 9.40 10.08 -5.16
C GLN A 10 8.23 10.72 -4.39
N ALA A 11 8.52 11.54 -3.37
CA ALA A 11 7.49 12.23 -2.60
C ALA A 11 6.73 13.27 -3.43
N GLU A 12 7.41 13.99 -4.31
CA GLU A 12 6.79 14.96 -5.24
C GLU A 12 5.89 14.25 -6.25
N ALA A 13 6.34 13.12 -6.81
CA ALA A 13 5.56 12.28 -7.72
C ALA A 13 4.32 11.69 -7.00
N ALA A 14 4.48 11.18 -5.78
CA ALA A 14 3.38 10.67 -4.97
C ALA A 14 2.36 11.78 -4.65
N ARG A 15 2.81 13.00 -4.36
CA ARG A 15 1.93 14.16 -4.15
C ARG A 15 1.13 14.52 -5.40
N ALA A 16 1.75 14.46 -6.58
CA ALA A 16 1.05 14.70 -7.84
C ALA A 16 0.01 13.59 -8.10
N ALA A 17 0.36 12.32 -7.86
CA ALA A 17 -0.54 11.18 -8.00
C ALA A 17 -1.72 11.23 -7.02
N SER A 18 -1.51 11.64 -5.76
CA SER A 18 -2.56 11.69 -4.74
C SER A 18 -3.73 12.59 -5.12
N ARG A 19 -3.46 13.69 -5.84
CA ARG A 19 -4.50 14.59 -6.34
C ARG A 19 -5.41 13.92 -7.37
N ARG A 20 -4.86 13.05 -8.22
CA ARG A 20 -5.62 12.25 -9.19
C ARG A 20 -6.40 11.17 -8.49
N LEU A 21 -5.77 10.45 -7.54
CA LEU A 21 -6.42 9.39 -6.76
C LEU A 21 -7.62 9.89 -5.96
N ALA A 22 -7.59 11.14 -5.48
CA ALA A 22 -8.69 11.75 -4.76
C ALA A 22 -9.99 11.86 -5.58
N ALA A 23 -9.89 11.90 -6.91
CA ALA A 23 -11.00 12.13 -7.83
C ALA A 23 -11.48 10.87 -8.56
N ILE A 24 -10.78 9.74 -8.45
CA ILE A 24 -11.18 8.50 -9.14
C ILE A 24 -12.24 7.74 -8.34
N SER A 25 -13.05 6.97 -9.08
CA SER A 25 -14.11 6.15 -8.46
C SER A 25 -13.57 4.98 -7.65
N ALA A 26 -14.35 4.50 -6.69
CA ALA A 26 -14.05 3.27 -5.93
C ALA A 26 -13.81 2.07 -6.86
N GLY A 27 -14.56 1.94 -7.95
CA GLY A 27 -14.38 0.86 -8.92
C GLY A 27 -12.98 0.84 -9.55
N VAL A 28 -12.43 2.00 -9.89
CA VAL A 28 -11.06 2.09 -10.44
C VAL A 28 -10.01 1.72 -9.39
N LYS A 29 -10.19 2.17 -8.12
CA LYS A 29 -9.31 1.80 -7.01
C LYS A 29 -9.33 0.28 -6.77
N ASN A 30 -10.53 -0.31 -6.75
CA ASN A 30 -10.69 -1.75 -6.52
C ASN A 30 -10.07 -2.57 -7.65
N THR A 31 -10.27 -2.16 -8.92
CA THR A 31 -9.60 -2.80 -10.06
C THR A 31 -8.08 -2.75 -9.94
N ALA A 32 -7.52 -1.62 -9.49
CA ALA A 32 -6.08 -1.51 -9.27
C ALA A 32 -5.58 -2.44 -8.16
N LEU A 33 -6.30 -2.54 -7.03
CA LEU A 33 -5.96 -3.45 -5.93
C LEU A 33 -6.00 -4.92 -6.36
N ILE A 34 -7.00 -5.31 -7.15
CA ILE A 34 -7.09 -6.67 -7.69
C ILE A 34 -5.92 -6.96 -8.65
N ALA A 35 -5.61 -6.03 -9.56
CA ALA A 35 -4.47 -6.17 -10.47
C ALA A 35 -3.13 -6.26 -9.71
N MET A 36 -2.97 -5.53 -8.59
CA MET A 36 -1.80 -5.67 -7.71
C MET A 36 -1.73 -7.06 -7.08
N ALA A 37 -2.85 -7.61 -6.61
CA ALA A 37 -2.91 -8.96 -6.03
C ALA A 37 -2.56 -10.03 -7.07
N GLU A 38 -3.03 -9.88 -8.31
CA GLU A 38 -2.69 -10.77 -9.43
C GLU A 38 -1.20 -10.68 -9.76
N ALA A 39 -0.66 -9.47 -9.87
CA ALA A 39 0.77 -9.25 -10.16
C ALA A 39 1.69 -9.83 -9.07
N LEU A 40 1.30 -9.80 -7.78
CA LEU A 40 2.04 -10.48 -6.71
C LEU A 40 2.03 -12.01 -6.89
N THR A 41 0.91 -12.57 -7.31
CA THR A 41 0.77 -14.02 -7.53
C THR A 41 1.57 -14.46 -8.75
N ASP A 42 1.48 -13.73 -9.85
CA ASP A 42 2.18 -14.05 -11.10
C ASP A 42 3.69 -13.87 -10.98
N GLY A 43 4.13 -12.83 -10.25
CA GLY A 43 5.54 -12.54 -9.98
C GLY A 43 6.14 -13.35 -8.81
N ALA A 44 5.40 -14.29 -8.23
CA ALA A 44 5.85 -15.05 -7.05
C ALA A 44 7.24 -15.69 -7.21
N PRO A 45 7.59 -16.36 -8.32
CA PRO A 45 8.89 -16.99 -8.48
C PRO A 45 10.05 -15.97 -8.36
N GLU A 46 9.93 -14.82 -9.04
CA GLU A 46 10.96 -13.78 -9.04
C GLU A 46 11.09 -13.11 -7.66
N ILE A 47 9.96 -12.85 -7.00
CA ILE A 47 9.91 -12.25 -5.66
C ILE A 47 10.55 -13.17 -4.64
N LEU A 48 10.23 -14.47 -4.66
CA LEU A 48 10.77 -15.44 -3.72
C LEU A 48 12.27 -15.70 -3.95
N GLU A 49 12.72 -15.71 -5.22
CA GLU A 49 14.15 -15.80 -5.53
C GLU A 49 14.93 -14.59 -4.99
N ALA A 50 14.41 -13.37 -5.23
CA ALA A 50 15.03 -12.14 -4.72
C ALA A 50 15.05 -12.12 -3.19
N ASN A 51 13.96 -12.52 -2.54
CA ASN A 51 13.87 -12.60 -1.08
C ASN A 51 14.83 -13.64 -0.48
N THR A 52 15.03 -14.75 -1.14
CA THR A 52 16.00 -15.77 -0.73
C THR A 52 17.43 -15.20 -0.68
N LYS A 53 17.82 -14.43 -1.72
CA LYS A 53 19.12 -13.75 -1.76
C LYS A 53 19.26 -12.72 -0.63
N ASP A 54 18.21 -11.94 -0.36
CA ASP A 54 18.20 -10.96 0.73
C ASP A 54 18.33 -11.64 2.10
N TRP A 55 17.62 -12.75 2.29
CA TRP A 55 17.65 -13.53 3.53
C TRP A 55 19.03 -14.15 3.77
N GLU A 56 19.67 -14.74 2.74
CA GLU A 56 21.00 -15.30 2.83
C GLU A 56 22.04 -14.23 3.18
N ASN A 57 22.01 -13.10 2.50
CA ASN A 57 22.88 -11.95 2.78
C ASN A 57 22.71 -11.43 4.22
N ALA A 58 21.46 -11.35 4.71
CA ALA A 58 21.16 -10.91 6.07
C ALA A 58 21.69 -11.91 7.12
N ARG A 59 21.56 -13.22 6.85
CA ARG A 59 22.09 -14.29 7.70
C ARG A 59 23.60 -14.22 7.79
N GLU A 60 24.29 -14.06 6.66
CA GLU A 60 25.76 -13.95 6.62
C GLU A 60 26.28 -12.73 7.37
N ARG A 61 25.52 -11.63 7.40
CA ARG A 61 25.82 -10.43 8.19
C ARG A 61 25.50 -10.56 9.68
N GLY A 62 25.07 -11.74 10.13
CA GLY A 62 24.76 -12.01 11.53
C GLY A 62 23.44 -11.45 12.04
N MET A 63 22.47 -11.24 11.16
CA MET A 63 21.13 -10.79 11.59
C MET A 63 20.50 -11.81 12.55
N LYS A 64 19.87 -11.31 13.62
CA LYS A 64 19.21 -12.16 14.63
C LYS A 64 18.06 -12.95 14.04
N ALA A 65 17.83 -14.17 14.52
CA ALA A 65 16.83 -15.10 14.01
C ALA A 65 15.41 -14.50 13.90
N ALA A 66 15.00 -13.67 14.88
CA ALA A 66 13.69 -13.01 14.85
C ALA A 66 13.52 -12.02 13.68
N PHE A 67 14.59 -11.35 13.26
CA PHE A 67 14.56 -10.47 12.09
C PHE A 67 14.62 -11.26 10.78
N LEU A 68 15.39 -12.36 10.77
CA LEU A 68 15.46 -13.27 9.63
C LEU A 68 14.10 -13.92 9.34
N ASP A 69 13.34 -14.30 10.38
CA ASP A 69 11.97 -14.80 10.21
C ASP A 69 11.03 -13.73 9.64
N ARG A 70 11.15 -12.48 10.09
CA ARG A 70 10.35 -11.36 9.56
C ARG A 70 10.71 -11.01 8.12
N LEU A 71 11.97 -11.17 7.74
CA LEU A 71 12.45 -10.88 6.38
C LEU A 71 12.02 -11.96 5.38
N ARG A 72 11.85 -13.19 5.84
CA ARG A 72 11.56 -14.33 4.98
C ARG A 72 10.16 -14.24 4.37
N LEU A 73 10.08 -14.35 3.04
CA LEU A 73 8.85 -14.67 2.31
C LEU A 73 8.84 -16.16 1.94
N ASP A 74 7.64 -16.71 1.91
CA ASP A 74 7.29 -17.99 1.32
C ASP A 74 5.98 -17.83 0.54
N GLU A 75 5.57 -18.87 -0.18
CA GLU A 75 4.35 -18.86 -0.97
C GLU A 75 3.12 -18.51 -0.13
N GLY A 76 3.03 -19.02 1.10
CA GLY A 76 1.92 -18.75 1.99
C GLY A 76 1.84 -17.28 2.42
N ARG A 77 2.99 -16.68 2.77
CA ARG A 77 3.08 -15.25 3.13
C ARG A 77 2.75 -14.36 1.94
N LEU A 78 3.24 -14.73 0.75
CA LEU A 78 2.95 -13.98 -0.47
C LEU A 78 1.46 -14.09 -0.86
N ALA A 79 0.86 -15.27 -0.76
CA ALA A 79 -0.56 -15.46 -0.96
C ALA A 79 -1.41 -14.64 0.03
N ALA A 80 -0.98 -14.55 1.30
CA ALA A 80 -1.64 -13.73 2.31
C ALA A 80 -1.58 -12.23 1.98
N MET A 81 -0.45 -11.73 1.42
CA MET A 81 -0.35 -10.35 0.94
C MET A 81 -1.35 -10.07 -0.20
N ALA A 82 -1.41 -10.96 -1.19
CA ALA A 82 -2.37 -10.84 -2.30
C ALA A 82 -3.82 -10.89 -1.81
N GLU A 83 -4.11 -11.73 -0.83
CA GLU A 83 -5.45 -11.82 -0.23
C GLU A 83 -5.80 -10.56 0.57
N GLY A 84 -4.87 -9.95 1.29
CA GLY A 84 -5.06 -8.66 1.96
C GLY A 84 -5.50 -7.55 1.00
N LEU A 85 -4.89 -7.49 -0.19
CA LEU A 85 -5.29 -6.55 -1.24
C LEU A 85 -6.71 -6.82 -1.75
N ARG A 86 -7.10 -8.10 -1.94
CA ARG A 86 -8.46 -8.47 -2.34
C ARG A 86 -9.49 -8.11 -1.27
N GLN A 87 -9.16 -8.36 0.00
CA GLN A 87 -10.02 -8.00 1.12
C GLN A 87 -10.20 -6.49 1.21
N THR A 88 -9.13 -5.70 1.02
CA THR A 88 -9.20 -4.24 0.98
C THR A 88 -10.09 -3.76 -0.17
N ALA A 89 -9.99 -4.38 -1.36
CA ALA A 89 -10.84 -4.04 -2.51
C ALA A 89 -12.33 -4.36 -2.28
N ALA A 90 -12.65 -5.30 -1.38
CA ALA A 90 -14.03 -5.64 -1.02
C ALA A 90 -14.64 -4.68 0.02
N LEU A 91 -13.83 -3.86 0.68
CA LEU A 91 -14.33 -2.87 1.65
C LEU A 91 -15.02 -1.69 0.92
N PRO A 92 -16.03 -1.06 1.54
CA PRO A 92 -16.59 0.17 1.01
C PRO A 92 -15.54 1.30 1.03
N ASP A 93 -15.46 2.07 -0.05
CA ASP A 93 -14.61 3.26 -0.10
C ASP A 93 -15.15 4.34 0.84
N PRO A 94 -14.41 4.76 1.87
CA PRO A 94 -14.90 5.74 2.83
C PRO A 94 -14.85 7.17 2.30
N ILE A 95 -14.22 7.43 1.15
CA ILE A 95 -14.05 8.78 0.62
C ILE A 95 -15.39 9.36 0.16
N GLY A 96 -15.72 10.55 0.67
CA GLY A 96 -17.00 11.23 0.40
C GLY A 96 -18.13 10.80 1.31
N GLU A 97 -17.92 9.86 2.25
CA GLU A 97 -18.91 9.49 3.25
C GLU A 97 -19.29 10.70 4.12
N GLY A 98 -20.59 11.01 4.20
CA GLY A 98 -21.12 12.05 5.08
C GLY A 98 -21.20 11.56 6.52
N LEU A 99 -20.54 12.25 7.44
CA LEU A 99 -20.55 11.93 8.87
C LEU A 99 -21.63 12.69 9.63
N SER A 100 -21.89 13.94 9.26
CA SER A 100 -22.94 14.78 9.83
C SER A 100 -23.35 15.89 8.88
N ALA A 101 -24.59 16.38 9.07
CA ALA A 101 -25.07 17.58 8.40
C ALA A 101 -25.87 18.42 9.41
N THR A 102 -25.68 19.73 9.42
CA THR A 102 -26.35 20.67 10.30
C THR A 102 -26.72 21.92 9.52
N VAL A 103 -27.98 22.37 9.65
CA VAL A 103 -28.45 23.65 9.11
C VAL A 103 -28.43 24.69 10.23
N ARG A 104 -27.75 25.80 9.99
CA ARG A 104 -27.70 26.91 10.94
C ARG A 104 -28.93 27.81 10.81
N PRO A 105 -29.25 28.65 11.81
CA PRO A 105 -30.42 29.53 11.75
C PRO A 105 -30.45 30.50 10.55
N ASN A 106 -29.27 30.81 10.01
CA ASN A 106 -29.13 31.64 8.81
C ASN A 106 -29.21 30.86 7.48
N GLY A 107 -29.59 29.56 7.53
CA GLY A 107 -29.75 28.70 6.35
C GLY A 107 -28.44 28.05 5.84
N LEU A 108 -27.28 28.31 6.47
CA LEU A 108 -26.02 27.70 6.08
C LEU A 108 -26.02 26.21 6.42
N GLU A 109 -25.81 25.37 5.41
CA GLU A 109 -25.56 23.92 5.58
C GLU A 109 -24.07 23.65 5.85
N ILE A 110 -23.81 23.03 6.96
CA ILE A 110 -22.47 22.53 7.32
C ILE A 110 -22.50 21.01 7.24
N ARG A 111 -21.63 20.43 6.39
CA ARG A 111 -21.47 18.97 6.24
C ARG A 111 -20.08 18.55 6.61
N GLN A 112 -19.96 17.49 7.40
CA GLN A 112 -18.69 16.82 7.68
C GLN A 112 -18.59 15.60 6.77
N VAL A 113 -17.52 15.51 5.98
CA VAL A 113 -17.30 14.41 5.02
C VAL A 113 -15.89 13.85 5.18
N ARG A 114 -15.72 12.58 4.88
CA ARG A 114 -14.40 11.93 4.83
C ARG A 114 -13.65 12.35 3.57
N VAL A 115 -12.38 12.71 3.71
CA VAL A 115 -11.49 13.09 2.61
C VAL A 115 -10.23 12.23 2.65
N PRO A 116 -9.51 12.08 1.51
CA PRO A 116 -8.24 11.36 1.49
C PRO A 116 -7.20 12.00 2.43
N LEU A 117 -6.38 11.17 3.07
CA LEU A 117 -5.23 11.64 3.88
C LEU A 117 -4.16 12.33 3.01
N GLY A 118 -4.10 12.01 1.73
CA GLY A 118 -3.06 12.47 0.83
C GLY A 118 -1.93 11.43 0.72
N VAL A 119 -0.69 11.86 0.91
CA VAL A 119 0.49 10.98 0.85
C VAL A 119 0.89 10.56 2.25
N VAL A 120 1.05 9.26 2.44
CA VAL A 120 1.58 8.66 3.67
C VAL A 120 2.98 8.11 3.38
N GLY A 121 3.95 8.50 4.20
CA GLY A 121 5.31 7.96 4.15
C GLY A 121 5.48 6.88 5.21
N ILE A 122 5.99 5.71 4.81
CA ILE A 122 6.27 4.60 5.71
C ILE A 122 7.76 4.27 5.64
N VAL A 123 8.42 4.20 6.79
CA VAL A 123 9.82 3.76 6.92
C VAL A 123 9.80 2.40 7.62
N TYR A 124 10.32 1.38 6.96
CA TYR A 124 10.33 0.02 7.49
C TYR A 124 11.61 -0.72 7.15
N GLU A 125 11.90 -1.78 7.90
CA GLU A 125 13.05 -2.66 7.74
C GLU A 125 12.63 -4.11 8.01
N ALA A 126 13.19 -5.06 7.24
CA ALA A 126 12.97 -6.50 7.38
C ALA A 126 11.47 -6.93 7.44
N ARG A 127 10.62 -6.24 6.67
CA ARG A 127 9.18 -6.53 6.56
C ARG A 127 8.73 -6.40 5.11
N PRO A 128 9.00 -7.37 4.24
CA PRO A 128 8.67 -7.27 2.82
C PRO A 128 7.16 -7.12 2.52
N ASN A 129 6.28 -7.61 3.40
CA ASN A 129 4.84 -7.45 3.30
C ASN A 129 4.39 -5.98 3.34
N VAL A 130 5.08 -5.11 4.09
CA VAL A 130 4.74 -3.68 4.19
C VAL A 130 4.77 -2.96 2.84
N THR A 131 5.45 -3.53 1.85
CA THR A 131 5.44 -2.98 0.48
C THR A 131 4.04 -3.06 -0.16
N ALA A 132 3.25 -4.07 0.21
CA ALA A 132 1.89 -4.26 -0.28
C ALA A 132 0.83 -3.67 0.67
N ASP A 133 1.13 -3.64 1.99
CA ASP A 133 0.24 -3.08 3.01
C ASP A 133 0.11 -1.55 2.87
#